data_01ae45d25a1f9505179cd4d60fd11a03
#
_entry.id   01ae45d25a1f9505179cd4d60fd11a03
#
_cell.length_a   1.000
_cell.length_b   1.000
_cell.length_c   1.000
_cell.angle_alpha   90.00
_cell.angle_beta   90.00
_cell.angle_gamma   90.00
#
_symmetry.space_group_name_H-M   'P 1'
#
loop_
_entity.id
_entity.type
_entity.pdbx_description
1 polymer ?
#
loop_
_entity_poly.entity_id
_entity_poly.type
_entity_poly.pdbx_seq_one_letter_code
_entity_poly.pdbx_strand_id
1 'polypeptide(L)'
;MRRLFKITLLCCAIAALVTTYLYNKNQNILSGHRVVVCIPVYGQSLALGEEAERITDFDSLRIKYKGRIVNENLNYHFGGYSDKLWKRLIKRLIHYNWRTYELSIYSMAKSLASDLGEDTLICVFPGGMGETTINEVNDFFYPPFINDIRNAHDMARERGWDFYVPAICWMQGESDIIEYTNVDYKKELKNFSIRLNRDIKAITNQKEDVKIICYQSNVITRADKFDETNYNCIEMRPAQAIVELIKEDSLFWASGPTYPYNFINESLHIDAIGQNSIGRLAALAGINIVRRKEKSFGVLPKSISIDKNDILIHFSVPRPPLMIDTLSVKPIKNYGFDVITQDNKNIMSGISLEGDIIRLRCCKSPIGCKIRYAVNGEKMKSGYKHGPRGNLRDSQGEKEKIVIKGQTYPVHNWAYQFDILCNIQ
;
A
#
# COMPACT_ATOMS: atom_id res chain seq x y z
N MET A 1 61.40 23.89 6.25
CA MET A 1 60.72 23.08 5.23
C MET A 1 60.67 21.56 5.56
N ARG A 2 61.80 20.85 5.75
CA ARG A 2 61.80 19.37 6.01
C ARG A 2 61.01 18.90 7.26
N ARG A 3 60.95 19.71 8.34
CA ARG A 3 60.14 19.33 9.56
C ARG A 3 58.64 19.51 9.32
N LEU A 4 58.20 20.56 8.65
CA LEU A 4 56.79 20.73 8.32
C LEU A 4 56.27 19.62 7.42
N PHE A 5 57.04 19.26 6.40
CA PHE A 5 56.68 18.17 5.47
C PHE A 5 56.50 16.81 6.16
N LYS A 6 57.38 16.50 7.15
CA LYS A 6 57.27 15.27 7.95
C LYS A 6 56.02 15.27 8.85
N ILE A 7 55.63 16.41 9.40
CA ILE A 7 54.43 16.55 10.22
C ILE A 7 53.18 16.37 9.36
N THR A 8 53.14 16.99 8.18
CA THR A 8 52.00 16.83 7.24
C THR A 8 51.84 15.40 6.77
N LEU A 9 52.95 14.71 6.45
CA LEU A 9 52.90 13.28 6.06
C LEU A 9 52.39 12.38 7.20
N LEU A 10 52.78 12.67 8.43
CA LEU A 10 52.32 11.91 9.62
C LEU A 10 50.86 12.16 9.89
N CYS A 11 50.35 13.39 9.75
CA CYS A 11 48.92 13.70 9.89
C CYS A 11 48.08 13.04 8.81
N CYS A 12 48.53 13.00 7.56
CA CYS A 12 47.86 12.29 6.48
C CYS A 12 47.81 10.75 6.71
N ALA A 13 48.93 10.19 7.20
CA ALA A 13 48.97 8.75 7.53
C ALA A 13 48.03 8.40 8.69
N ILE A 14 47.98 9.24 9.74
CA ILE A 14 47.05 9.04 10.87
C ILE A 14 45.59 9.20 10.41
N ALA A 15 45.31 10.19 9.58
CA ALA A 15 43.95 10.38 9.01
C ALA A 15 43.53 9.17 8.15
N ALA A 16 44.43 8.63 7.33
CA ALA A 16 44.19 7.42 6.55
C ALA A 16 43.96 6.18 7.43
N LEU A 17 44.77 6.01 8.50
CA LEU A 17 44.59 4.93 9.46
C LEU A 17 43.30 5.03 10.25
N VAL A 18 42.88 6.23 10.65
CA VAL A 18 41.63 6.50 11.35
C VAL A 18 40.44 6.24 10.42
N THR A 19 40.49 6.71 9.16
CA THR A 19 39.45 6.40 8.17
C THR A 19 39.36 4.91 7.86
N THR A 20 40.50 4.24 7.70
CA THR A 20 40.51 2.77 7.49
C THR A 20 40.01 2.03 8.71
N TYR A 21 40.39 2.46 9.94
CA TYR A 21 39.88 1.89 11.18
C TYR A 21 38.35 2.08 11.35
N LEU A 22 37.86 3.28 11.07
CA LEU A 22 36.41 3.57 11.12
C LEU A 22 35.64 2.83 10.03
N TYR A 23 36.22 2.71 8.85
CA TYR A 23 35.66 1.91 7.75
C TYR A 23 35.60 0.43 8.14
N ASN A 24 36.71 -0.14 8.64
CA ASN A 24 36.76 -1.53 9.08
C ASN A 24 35.89 -1.79 10.32
N LYS A 25 35.78 -0.82 11.24
CA LYS A 25 34.89 -0.92 12.41
C LYS A 25 33.42 -0.90 11.97
N ASN A 26 33.05 -0.09 10.98
CA ASN A 26 31.72 -0.10 10.38
C ASN A 26 31.44 -1.42 9.62
N GLN A 27 32.45 -1.96 8.93
CA GLN A 27 32.35 -3.27 8.26
C GLN A 27 32.25 -4.43 9.29
N ASN A 28 33.00 -4.37 10.40
CA ASN A 28 32.95 -5.40 11.44
C ASN A 28 31.64 -5.39 12.25
N ILE A 29 30.95 -4.24 12.35
CA ILE A 29 29.58 -4.19 12.93
C ILE A 29 28.57 -4.89 12.02
N LEU A 30 28.89 -5.02 10.73
CA LEU A 30 28.04 -5.64 9.70
C LEU A 30 28.47 -7.07 9.32
N SER A 31 29.49 -7.65 9.96
CA SER A 31 30.07 -8.96 9.58
C SER A 31 29.38 -10.20 10.17
N GLY A 32 28.27 -10.02 10.91
CA GLY A 32 27.40 -11.15 11.30
C GLY A 32 26.56 -11.62 10.10
N HIS A 33 26.20 -12.90 10.08
CA HIS A 33 25.21 -13.43 9.12
C HIS A 33 23.89 -12.65 9.28
N ARG A 34 23.45 -11.96 8.24
CA ARG A 34 22.26 -11.08 8.26
C ARG A 34 21.31 -11.44 7.14
N VAL A 35 20.04 -11.22 7.38
CA VAL A 35 19.00 -11.41 6.39
C VAL A 35 18.44 -10.05 5.98
N VAL A 36 18.46 -9.75 4.68
CA VAL A 36 17.78 -8.60 4.10
C VAL A 36 16.34 -8.99 3.79
N VAL A 37 15.39 -8.40 4.47
CA VAL A 37 13.96 -8.48 4.14
C VAL A 37 13.61 -7.32 3.24
N CYS A 38 13.30 -7.62 1.98
CA CYS A 38 12.98 -6.63 0.96
C CYS A 38 11.46 -6.62 0.71
N ILE A 39 10.81 -5.48 0.99
CA ILE A 39 9.38 -5.26 0.71
C ILE A 39 9.24 -3.95 -0.07
N PRO A 40 9.36 -3.97 -1.39
CA PRO A 40 9.17 -2.78 -2.20
C PRO A 40 7.69 -2.42 -2.38
N VAL A 41 7.43 -1.17 -2.75
CA VAL A 41 6.12 -0.68 -3.17
C VAL A 41 6.11 -0.54 -4.68
N TYR A 42 5.07 -1.02 -5.35
CA TYR A 42 4.96 -0.97 -6.80
C TYR A 42 3.56 -0.54 -7.23
N GLY A 43 3.49 0.36 -8.21
CA GLY A 43 2.22 0.86 -8.71
C GLY A 43 2.32 2.15 -9.50
N GLN A 44 1.44 3.11 -9.18
CA GLN A 44 1.35 4.41 -9.86
C GLN A 44 1.72 5.58 -8.95
N SER A 45 1.21 6.77 -9.18
CA SER A 45 1.53 8.01 -8.45
C SER A 45 1.50 7.90 -6.92
N LEU A 46 0.50 7.18 -6.37
CA LEU A 46 0.41 6.96 -4.93
C LEU A 46 1.56 6.10 -4.38
N ALA A 47 2.07 5.15 -5.17
CA ALA A 47 3.27 4.38 -4.82
C ALA A 47 4.54 5.27 -4.77
N LEU A 48 4.54 6.36 -5.54
CA LEU A 48 5.63 7.33 -5.64
C LEU A 48 5.42 8.54 -4.71
N GLY A 49 4.34 8.57 -3.93
CA GLY A 49 4.02 9.63 -2.97
C GLY A 49 3.73 10.98 -3.61
N GLU A 50 3.33 11.03 -4.88
CA GLU A 50 3.14 12.26 -5.62
C GLU A 50 2.29 13.29 -4.87
N GLU A 51 2.70 14.56 -4.94
CA GLU A 51 2.13 15.73 -4.26
C GLU A 51 2.21 15.70 -2.72
N ALA A 52 2.49 14.57 -2.06
CA ALA A 52 2.59 14.53 -0.61
C ALA A 52 3.83 15.29 -0.12
N GLU A 53 3.63 16.36 0.66
CA GLU A 53 4.73 17.13 1.23
C GLU A 53 5.62 16.25 2.10
N ARG A 54 6.94 16.28 1.83
CA ARG A 54 7.89 15.49 2.60
C ARG A 54 8.00 15.96 4.04
N ILE A 55 7.72 15.07 4.97
CA ILE A 55 7.81 15.33 6.42
C ILE A 55 8.82 14.41 7.13
N THR A 56 9.24 13.32 6.47
CA THR A 56 10.19 12.35 7.02
C THR A 56 11.60 12.66 6.56
N ASP A 57 12.54 12.77 7.50
CA ASP A 57 13.97 12.72 7.24
C ASP A 57 14.44 11.26 7.22
N PHE A 58 14.66 10.74 6.02
CA PHE A 58 15.06 9.35 5.84
C PHE A 58 16.47 9.04 6.33
N ASP A 59 17.37 10.00 6.23
CA ASP A 59 18.76 9.84 6.72
C ASP A 59 18.77 9.73 8.25
N SER A 60 18.00 10.56 8.94
CA SER A 60 17.79 10.42 10.39
C SER A 60 17.16 9.08 10.77
N LEU A 61 16.23 8.53 9.97
CA LEU A 61 15.71 7.18 10.21
C LEU A 61 16.80 6.12 10.13
N ARG A 62 17.68 6.20 9.13
CA ARG A 62 18.79 5.27 8.96
C ARG A 62 19.74 5.28 10.15
N ILE A 63 20.12 6.48 10.60
CA ILE A 63 20.98 6.66 11.78
C ILE A 63 20.30 6.06 13.02
N LYS A 64 19.02 6.38 13.24
CA LYS A 64 18.25 5.87 14.37
C LYS A 64 18.20 4.34 14.45
N TYR A 65 18.07 3.68 13.31
CA TYR A 65 18.02 2.22 13.23
C TYR A 65 19.41 1.59 12.93
N LYS A 66 20.50 2.28 13.22
CA LYS A 66 21.88 1.78 13.18
C LYS A 66 22.25 1.11 11.84
N GLY A 67 21.82 1.69 10.72
CA GLY A 67 22.08 1.16 9.38
C GLY A 67 21.31 -0.13 9.04
N ARG A 68 20.28 -0.48 9.79
CA ARG A 68 19.41 -1.63 9.45
C ARG A 68 18.48 -1.37 8.26
N ILE A 69 18.32 -0.12 7.86
CA ILE A 69 17.61 0.26 6.63
C ILE A 69 18.65 0.48 5.54
N VAL A 70 18.69 -0.39 4.54
CA VAL A 70 19.84 -0.58 3.63
C VAL A 70 19.62 -0.18 2.16
N ASN A 71 18.63 0.62 1.87
CA ASN A 71 18.36 1.05 0.49
C ASN A 71 19.16 2.26 -0.01
N GLU A 72 20.30 2.58 0.65
CA GLU A 72 21.14 3.76 0.35
C GLU A 72 21.64 3.88 -1.06
N ASN A 73 22.03 2.74 -1.61
CA ASN A 73 22.73 2.65 -2.88
C ASN A 73 21.91 1.94 -3.95
N LEU A 74 20.63 1.71 -3.71
CA LEU A 74 19.69 1.49 -4.78
C LEU A 74 19.57 2.84 -5.51
N ASN A 75 20.68 3.24 -6.15
CA ASN A 75 20.65 4.32 -7.11
C ASN A 75 19.58 3.91 -8.10
N TYR A 76 18.53 4.70 -8.18
CA TYR A 76 17.48 4.58 -9.19
C TYR A 76 18.11 4.78 -10.58
N HIS A 77 18.94 3.86 -10.96
CA HIS A 77 19.30 3.66 -12.34
C HIS A 77 18.15 2.86 -12.91
N PHE A 78 17.18 3.53 -13.46
CA PHE A 78 16.25 2.96 -14.41
C PHE A 78 17.07 2.38 -15.58
N GLY A 79 17.88 1.38 -15.29
CA GLY A 79 18.76 0.74 -16.24
C GLY A 79 17.99 -0.32 -16.99
N GLY A 80 17.98 -0.23 -18.32
CA GLY A 80 17.50 -1.28 -19.20
C GLY A 80 16.45 -0.88 -20.23
N TYR A 81 16.07 0.39 -20.31
CA TYR A 81 15.23 0.87 -21.41
C TYR A 81 16.05 1.18 -22.65
N SER A 82 15.48 0.86 -23.83
CA SER A 82 16.04 1.34 -25.10
C SER A 82 16.12 2.88 -25.08
N ASP A 83 17.20 3.45 -25.62
CA ASP A 83 17.48 4.90 -25.64
C ASP A 83 16.30 5.78 -26.10
N LYS A 84 15.40 5.28 -26.93
CA LYS A 84 14.24 6.04 -27.45
C LYS A 84 13.12 6.18 -26.42
N LEU A 85 12.81 5.13 -25.66
CA LEU A 85 11.82 5.14 -24.60
C LEU A 85 12.36 5.94 -23.43
N TRP A 86 13.63 5.77 -23.10
CA TRP A 86 14.35 6.47 -22.06
C TRP A 86 14.37 7.99 -22.27
N LYS A 87 14.62 8.50 -23.47
CA LYS A 87 14.58 9.94 -23.78
C LYS A 87 13.19 10.56 -23.64
N ARG A 88 12.12 9.81 -23.88
CA ARG A 88 10.73 10.23 -23.61
C ARG A 88 10.40 10.23 -22.11
N LEU A 89 10.87 9.23 -21.39
CA LEU A 89 10.65 9.06 -19.96
C LEU A 89 11.49 10.05 -19.13
N ILE A 90 12.75 10.33 -19.52
CA ILE A 90 13.59 11.32 -18.84
C ILE A 90 12.95 12.71 -18.81
N LYS A 91 12.26 13.15 -19.87
CA LYS A 91 11.54 14.43 -19.87
C LYS A 91 10.40 14.47 -18.82
N ARG A 92 9.75 13.34 -18.54
CA ARG A 92 8.76 13.19 -17.47
C ARG A 92 9.44 12.95 -16.11
N LEU A 93 10.50 12.15 -16.05
CA LEU A 93 11.21 11.75 -14.82
C LEU A 93 12.03 12.87 -14.17
N ILE A 94 12.48 13.87 -14.92
CA ILE A 94 13.15 15.05 -14.34
C ILE A 94 12.21 15.80 -13.38
N HIS A 95 10.90 15.64 -13.51
CA HIS A 95 9.92 16.17 -12.57
C HIS A 95 9.65 15.21 -11.39
N TYR A 96 10.04 13.94 -11.46
CA TYR A 96 9.82 12.92 -10.44
C TYR A 96 11.09 12.69 -9.60
N ASN A 97 11.43 13.67 -8.78
CA ASN A 97 12.38 13.41 -7.71
C ASN A 97 11.63 12.85 -6.50
N TRP A 98 11.42 11.50 -6.47
CA TRP A 98 10.75 10.80 -5.38
C TRP A 98 11.25 11.22 -3.99
N ARG A 99 12.51 11.67 -3.87
CA ARG A 99 13.08 12.21 -2.62
C ARG A 99 12.41 13.50 -2.17
N THR A 100 11.63 14.17 -3.01
CA THR A 100 10.90 15.39 -2.63
C THR A 100 9.57 15.11 -1.97
N TYR A 101 9.03 13.91 -2.14
CA TYR A 101 7.71 13.53 -1.64
C TYR A 101 7.78 12.68 -0.37
N GLU A 102 6.70 12.69 0.40
CA GLU A 102 6.50 11.71 1.48
C GLU A 102 6.04 10.39 0.88
N LEU A 103 6.71 9.31 1.26
CA LEU A 103 6.46 7.97 0.74
C LEU A 103 5.99 7.04 1.85
N SER A 104 5.06 6.14 1.53
CA SER A 104 4.62 5.07 2.44
C SER A 104 5.78 4.18 2.91
N ILE A 105 6.82 4.02 2.09
CA ILE A 105 8.01 3.24 2.45
C ILE A 105 8.75 3.75 3.69
N TYR A 106 8.67 5.03 4.03
CA TYR A 106 9.37 5.59 5.20
C TYR A 106 8.78 5.06 6.51
N SER A 107 7.46 5.15 6.65
CA SER A 107 6.74 4.58 7.79
C SER A 107 6.81 3.05 7.80
N MET A 108 6.79 2.42 6.63
CA MET A 108 6.94 0.98 6.48
C MET A 108 8.33 0.53 6.95
N ALA A 109 9.40 1.15 6.49
CA ALA A 109 10.78 0.83 6.90
C ALA A 109 10.98 0.99 8.40
N LYS A 110 10.50 2.12 8.95
CA LYS A 110 10.54 2.37 10.40
C LYS A 110 9.85 1.26 11.19
N SER A 111 8.68 0.85 10.76
CA SER A 111 7.88 -0.17 11.44
C SER A 111 8.50 -1.56 11.33
N LEU A 112 8.96 -1.94 10.14
CA LEU A 112 9.67 -3.21 9.93
C LEU A 112 10.94 -3.28 10.78
N ALA A 113 11.74 -2.19 10.80
CA ALA A 113 12.95 -2.13 11.59
C ALA A 113 12.69 -2.15 13.11
N SER A 114 11.55 -1.61 13.57
CA SER A 114 11.16 -1.69 14.99
C SER A 114 10.71 -3.08 15.41
N ASP A 115 9.96 -3.76 14.53
CA ASP A 115 9.21 -4.95 14.90
C ASP A 115 9.90 -6.27 14.51
N LEU A 116 10.83 -6.24 13.53
CA LEU A 116 11.68 -7.38 13.19
C LEU A 116 13.00 -7.35 13.97
N GLY A 117 13.58 -8.52 14.21
CA GLY A 117 14.79 -8.67 15.04
C GLY A 117 15.98 -7.82 14.57
N GLU A 118 16.97 -7.58 15.47
CA GLU A 118 18.13 -6.72 15.19
C GLU A 118 19.04 -7.27 14.07
N ASP A 119 19.01 -8.56 13.82
CA ASP A 119 19.77 -9.21 12.73
C ASP A 119 19.11 -9.06 11.36
N THR A 120 17.90 -8.46 11.31
CA THR A 120 17.16 -8.23 10.06
C THR A 120 17.48 -6.86 9.48
N LEU A 121 17.95 -6.83 8.25
CA LEU A 121 18.11 -5.62 7.46
C LEU A 121 16.84 -5.37 6.64
N ILE A 122 16.44 -4.12 6.53
CA ILE A 122 15.20 -3.73 5.84
C ILE A 122 15.54 -3.03 4.53
N CYS A 123 15.06 -3.59 3.43
CA CYS A 123 15.14 -3.01 2.10
C CYS A 123 13.74 -2.63 1.62
N VAL A 124 13.53 -1.34 1.34
CA VAL A 124 12.28 -0.80 0.81
C VAL A 124 12.59 0.22 -0.27
N PHE A 125 11.82 0.24 -1.33
CA PHE A 125 11.92 1.24 -2.39
C PHE A 125 10.58 1.33 -3.14
N PRO A 126 10.26 2.48 -3.75
CA PRO A 126 9.10 2.62 -4.61
C PRO A 126 9.46 2.22 -6.04
N GLY A 127 8.48 1.77 -6.82
CA GLY A 127 8.59 1.50 -8.25
C GLY A 127 7.28 1.74 -8.97
N GLY A 128 7.33 1.86 -10.28
CA GLY A 128 6.19 2.15 -11.12
C GLY A 128 6.22 3.56 -11.73
N MET A 129 5.05 4.06 -12.13
CA MET A 129 4.92 5.37 -12.80
C MET A 129 3.54 5.96 -12.56
N GLY A 130 3.47 7.27 -12.34
CA GLY A 130 2.23 8.03 -12.27
C GLY A 130 1.42 7.96 -13.55
N GLU A 131 0.09 8.11 -13.46
CA GLU A 131 -0.84 8.13 -14.59
C GLU A 131 -0.82 6.85 -15.45
N THR A 132 -0.50 5.67 -14.87
CA THR A 132 -0.44 4.41 -15.60
C THR A 132 -1.58 3.46 -15.24
N THR A 133 -2.18 2.87 -16.25
CA THR A 133 -3.12 1.75 -16.12
C THR A 133 -2.42 0.47 -15.69
N ILE A 134 -3.16 -0.54 -15.27
CA ILE A 134 -2.59 -1.84 -14.87
C ILE A 134 -1.75 -2.48 -15.98
N ASN A 135 -2.16 -2.36 -17.23
CA ASN A 135 -1.41 -2.91 -18.37
C ASN A 135 -0.09 -2.16 -18.57
N GLU A 136 -0.12 -0.83 -18.56
CA GLU A 136 1.09 -0.01 -18.75
C GLU A 136 2.10 -0.23 -17.64
N VAL A 137 1.67 -0.26 -16.39
CA VAL A 137 2.58 -0.50 -15.28
C VAL A 137 3.18 -1.91 -15.35
N ASN A 138 2.41 -2.90 -15.75
CA ASN A 138 2.89 -4.27 -15.90
C ASN A 138 3.80 -4.49 -17.11
N ASP A 139 3.64 -3.74 -18.17
CA ASP A 139 4.43 -3.92 -19.39
C ASP A 139 5.70 -3.05 -19.38
N PHE A 140 5.54 -1.73 -19.24
CA PHE A 140 6.65 -0.79 -19.45
C PHE A 140 7.52 -0.60 -18.20
N PHE A 141 6.92 -0.66 -17.01
CA PHE A 141 7.61 -0.33 -15.75
C PHE A 141 8.01 -1.55 -14.93
N TYR A 142 7.53 -2.73 -15.30
CA TYR A 142 7.87 -3.97 -14.65
C TYR A 142 9.35 -4.39 -14.81
N PRO A 143 9.98 -4.34 -16.00
CA PRO A 143 11.37 -4.75 -16.15
C PRO A 143 12.35 -3.96 -15.28
N PRO A 144 12.28 -2.60 -15.17
CA PRO A 144 13.10 -1.85 -14.23
C PRO A 144 12.87 -2.25 -12.79
N PHE A 145 11.61 -2.42 -12.38
CA PHE A 145 11.28 -2.82 -11.02
C PHE A 145 11.93 -4.16 -10.63
N ILE A 146 11.88 -5.15 -11.51
CA ILE A 146 12.55 -6.44 -11.30
C ILE A 146 14.07 -6.28 -11.30
N ASN A 147 14.62 -5.38 -12.11
CA ASN A 147 16.04 -5.10 -12.11
C ASN A 147 16.50 -4.45 -10.79
N ASP A 148 15.70 -3.60 -10.18
CA ASP A 148 15.98 -3.01 -8.86
C ASP A 148 16.01 -4.08 -7.77
N ILE A 149 15.10 -5.07 -7.81
CA ILE A 149 15.14 -6.24 -6.91
C ILE A 149 16.43 -7.04 -7.13
N ARG A 150 16.83 -7.27 -8.38
CA ARG A 150 18.09 -7.97 -8.73
C ARG A 150 19.31 -7.23 -8.17
N ASN A 151 19.37 -5.92 -8.39
CA ASN A 151 20.46 -5.08 -7.88
C ASN A 151 20.56 -5.15 -6.36
N ALA A 152 19.42 -5.09 -5.66
CA ALA A 152 19.38 -5.21 -4.20
C ALA A 152 19.85 -6.59 -3.73
N HIS A 153 19.44 -7.66 -4.41
CA HIS A 153 19.90 -9.02 -4.15
C HIS A 153 21.41 -9.17 -4.36
N ASP A 154 21.94 -8.66 -5.48
CA ASP A 154 23.37 -8.78 -5.79
C ASP A 154 24.22 -8.01 -4.79
N MET A 155 23.80 -6.81 -4.38
CA MET A 155 24.44 -6.03 -3.33
C MET A 155 24.43 -6.74 -1.96
N ALA A 156 23.35 -7.44 -1.61
CA ALA A 156 23.29 -8.24 -0.39
C ALA A 156 24.25 -9.43 -0.47
N ARG A 157 24.26 -10.15 -1.58
CA ARG A 157 25.17 -11.28 -1.84
C ARG A 157 26.63 -10.89 -1.78
N GLU A 158 27.02 -9.77 -2.35
CA GLU A 158 28.39 -9.23 -2.28
C GLU A 158 28.88 -8.99 -0.83
N ARG A 159 27.93 -8.76 0.09
CA ARG A 159 28.19 -8.56 1.53
C ARG A 159 28.07 -9.84 2.35
N GLY A 160 27.79 -10.98 1.71
CA GLY A 160 27.55 -12.25 2.39
C GLY A 160 26.26 -12.28 3.20
N TRP A 161 25.25 -11.50 2.83
CA TRP A 161 23.95 -11.45 3.47
C TRP A 161 22.94 -12.30 2.69
N ASP A 162 22.04 -12.96 3.41
CA ASP A 162 20.86 -13.56 2.79
C ASP A 162 19.91 -12.47 2.31
N PHE A 163 19.14 -12.74 1.26
CA PHE A 163 18.16 -11.82 0.70
C PHE A 163 16.83 -12.53 0.48
N TYR A 164 15.76 -11.92 0.99
CA TYR A 164 14.42 -12.49 0.95
C TYR A 164 13.38 -11.43 0.60
N VAL A 165 12.52 -11.73 -0.37
CA VAL A 165 11.38 -10.88 -0.77
C VAL A 165 10.08 -11.57 -0.33
N PRO A 166 9.57 -11.32 0.89
CA PRO A 166 8.35 -11.95 1.37
C PRO A 166 7.10 -11.42 0.70
N ALA A 167 7.13 -10.15 0.32
CA ALA A 167 5.99 -9.49 -0.30
C ALA A 167 6.41 -8.27 -1.11
N ILE A 168 5.51 -7.80 -1.97
CA ILE A 168 5.49 -6.44 -2.50
C ILE A 168 4.19 -5.75 -2.07
N CYS A 169 4.21 -4.42 -1.97
CA CYS A 169 3.00 -3.62 -1.80
C CYS A 169 2.52 -3.14 -3.17
N TRP A 170 1.25 -3.43 -3.49
CA TRP A 170 0.62 -3.01 -4.73
C TRP A 170 -0.21 -1.75 -4.50
N MET A 171 0.11 -0.65 -5.22
CA MET A 171 -0.55 0.66 -5.11
C MET A 171 -0.91 1.21 -6.49
N GLN A 172 -1.97 0.66 -7.10
CA GLN A 172 -2.46 1.03 -8.43
C GLN A 172 -3.97 0.77 -8.52
N GLY A 173 -4.67 1.46 -9.41
CA GLY A 173 -6.09 1.28 -9.69
C GLY A 173 -6.80 2.58 -10.09
N GLU A 174 -6.30 3.73 -9.65
CA GLU A 174 -6.92 5.04 -9.89
C GLU A 174 -6.96 5.38 -11.38
N SER A 175 -5.89 5.11 -12.13
CA SER A 175 -5.85 5.37 -13.58
C SER A 175 -6.87 4.51 -14.33
N ASP A 176 -7.05 3.25 -13.94
CA ASP A 176 -8.05 2.36 -14.56
C ASP A 176 -9.48 2.83 -14.28
N ILE A 177 -9.72 3.44 -13.11
CA ILE A 177 -11.01 4.06 -12.76
C ILE A 177 -11.24 5.31 -13.62
N ILE A 178 -10.25 6.21 -13.69
CA ILE A 178 -10.36 7.51 -14.35
C ILE A 178 -10.50 7.36 -15.87
N GLU A 179 -9.76 6.43 -16.45
CA GLU A 179 -9.77 6.18 -17.90
C GLU A 179 -10.90 5.25 -18.33
N TYR A 180 -11.69 4.73 -17.38
CA TYR A 180 -12.76 3.77 -17.65
C TYR A 180 -12.28 2.57 -18.47
N THR A 181 -11.10 2.04 -18.13
CA THR A 181 -10.55 0.91 -18.85
C THR A 181 -11.50 -0.30 -18.80
N ASN A 182 -11.65 -0.98 -19.93
CA ASN A 182 -12.45 -2.20 -20.01
C ASN A 182 -11.59 -3.45 -19.76
N VAL A 183 -10.64 -3.34 -18.82
CA VAL A 183 -9.71 -4.40 -18.46
C VAL A 183 -10.34 -5.28 -17.38
N ASP A 184 -10.16 -6.59 -17.48
CA ASP A 184 -10.40 -7.49 -16.35
C ASP A 184 -9.27 -7.30 -15.32
N TYR A 185 -9.43 -6.31 -14.46
CA TYR A 185 -8.43 -5.92 -13.47
C TYR A 185 -8.02 -7.06 -12.55
N LYS A 186 -8.98 -7.91 -12.14
CA LYS A 186 -8.73 -9.08 -11.30
C LYS A 186 -7.80 -10.07 -11.99
N LYS A 187 -8.07 -10.37 -13.26
CA LYS A 187 -7.26 -11.27 -14.08
C LYS A 187 -5.85 -10.71 -14.29
N GLU A 188 -5.74 -9.44 -14.64
CA GLU A 188 -4.43 -8.82 -14.90
C GLU A 188 -3.57 -8.73 -13.63
N LEU A 189 -4.15 -8.41 -12.46
CA LEU A 189 -3.41 -8.41 -11.21
C LEU A 189 -3.01 -9.83 -10.78
N LYS A 190 -3.82 -10.83 -11.08
CA LYS A 190 -3.45 -12.24 -10.86
C LYS A 190 -2.32 -12.69 -11.79
N ASN A 191 -2.37 -12.34 -13.07
CA ASN A 191 -1.29 -12.59 -14.04
C ASN A 191 0.02 -11.94 -13.59
N PHE A 192 -0.04 -10.69 -13.10
CA PHE A 192 1.09 -9.99 -12.51
C PHE A 192 1.68 -10.78 -11.33
N SER A 193 0.87 -11.27 -10.41
CA SER A 193 1.34 -12.01 -9.24
C SER A 193 2.08 -13.30 -9.62
N ILE A 194 1.61 -14.02 -10.64
CA ILE A 194 2.24 -15.23 -11.16
C ILE A 194 3.61 -14.90 -11.79
N ARG A 195 3.65 -13.87 -12.66
CA ARG A 195 4.89 -13.40 -13.29
C ARG A 195 5.91 -12.95 -12.24
N LEU A 196 5.47 -12.16 -11.27
CA LEU A 196 6.29 -11.65 -10.19
C LEU A 196 6.93 -12.78 -9.38
N ASN A 197 6.13 -13.77 -8.98
CA ASN A 197 6.62 -14.92 -8.22
C ASN A 197 7.70 -15.70 -8.99
N ARG A 198 7.45 -15.96 -10.29
CA ARG A 198 8.43 -16.64 -11.15
C ARG A 198 9.76 -15.85 -11.18
N ASP A 199 9.69 -14.56 -11.45
CA ASP A 199 10.87 -13.74 -11.72
C ASP A 199 11.67 -13.45 -10.42
N ILE A 200 11.01 -13.20 -9.30
CA ILE A 200 11.69 -13.02 -8.00
C ILE A 200 12.32 -14.33 -7.52
N LYS A 201 11.63 -15.47 -7.63
CA LYS A 201 12.21 -16.78 -7.28
C LYS A 201 13.42 -17.12 -8.14
N ALA A 202 13.43 -16.74 -9.42
CA ALA A 202 14.59 -16.92 -10.30
C ALA A 202 15.79 -16.05 -9.88
N ILE A 203 15.56 -14.88 -9.25
CA ILE A 203 16.61 -14.00 -8.74
C ILE A 203 17.14 -14.51 -7.40
N THR A 204 16.23 -14.78 -6.45
CA THR A 204 16.57 -14.98 -5.03
C THR A 204 16.78 -16.45 -4.66
N ASN A 205 16.32 -17.38 -5.51
CA ASN A 205 16.26 -18.81 -5.24
C ASN A 205 15.43 -19.17 -3.98
N GLN A 206 14.54 -18.25 -3.52
CA GLN A 206 13.64 -18.52 -2.41
C GLN A 206 12.54 -19.53 -2.80
N LYS A 207 12.12 -20.36 -1.83
CA LYS A 207 11.04 -21.34 -2.03
C LYS A 207 9.66 -20.73 -1.79
N GLU A 208 9.58 -19.83 -0.84
CA GLU A 208 8.36 -19.17 -0.42
C GLU A 208 7.79 -18.27 -1.52
N ASP A 209 6.47 -18.19 -1.57
CA ASP A 209 5.77 -17.29 -2.49
C ASP A 209 5.87 -15.84 -2.03
N VAL A 210 6.08 -14.96 -2.99
CA VAL A 210 5.98 -13.50 -2.79
C VAL A 210 4.52 -13.12 -2.68
N LYS A 211 4.14 -12.54 -1.55
CA LYS A 211 2.78 -12.07 -1.32
C LYS A 211 2.57 -10.67 -1.92
N ILE A 212 1.32 -10.34 -2.21
CA ILE A 212 0.91 -9.03 -2.70
C ILE A 212 0.13 -8.35 -1.59
N ILE A 213 0.69 -7.33 -0.97
CA ILE A 213 0.02 -6.50 0.04
C ILE A 213 -0.73 -5.40 -0.71
N CYS A 214 -2.05 -5.50 -0.74
CA CYS A 214 -2.89 -4.59 -1.51
C CYS A 214 -3.46 -3.49 -0.61
N TYR A 215 -3.18 -2.24 -0.94
CA TYR A 215 -4.11 -1.18 -0.58
C TYR A 215 -5.33 -1.25 -1.52
N GLN A 216 -6.40 -0.53 -1.17
CA GLN A 216 -7.52 -0.38 -2.08
C GLN A 216 -7.60 1.07 -2.54
N SER A 217 -7.54 1.27 -3.87
CA SER A 217 -7.79 2.55 -4.50
C SER A 217 -9.18 3.07 -4.13
N ASN A 218 -9.30 4.37 -3.88
CA ASN A 218 -10.61 4.98 -3.68
C ASN A 218 -11.39 4.97 -5.00
N VAL A 219 -12.70 4.81 -4.92
CA VAL A 219 -13.60 5.07 -6.05
C VAL A 219 -13.59 6.56 -6.31
N ILE A 220 -12.84 6.97 -7.33
CA ILE A 220 -12.67 8.36 -7.72
C ILE A 220 -13.33 8.53 -9.07
N THR A 221 -14.09 9.59 -9.22
CA THR A 221 -14.66 9.88 -10.50
C THR A 221 -14.27 11.27 -10.95
N ARG A 222 -13.52 11.34 -12.02
CA ARG A 222 -13.35 12.57 -12.78
C ARG A 222 -14.50 12.80 -13.76
N ALA A 223 -15.34 11.80 -13.97
CA ALA A 223 -16.34 11.86 -15.00
C ALA A 223 -17.70 12.31 -14.47
N ASP A 224 -18.33 13.14 -15.22
CA ASP A 224 -19.77 13.40 -15.29
C ASP A 224 -20.61 12.11 -15.48
N LYS A 225 -19.97 10.98 -15.80
CA LYS A 225 -20.57 9.66 -16.00
C LYS A 225 -20.77 8.84 -14.72
N PHE A 226 -20.16 9.22 -13.61
CA PHE A 226 -20.33 8.50 -12.36
C PHE A 226 -21.74 8.68 -11.81
N ASP A 227 -22.38 7.58 -11.62
CA ASP A 227 -23.65 7.51 -10.92
C ASP A 227 -23.57 6.42 -9.85
N GLU A 228 -23.52 6.86 -8.60
CA GLU A 228 -23.46 5.97 -7.42
C GLU A 228 -24.69 5.07 -7.30
N THR A 229 -25.81 5.41 -7.96
CA THR A 229 -27.00 4.59 -8.02
C THR A 229 -26.99 3.58 -9.16
N ASN A 230 -26.04 3.71 -10.12
CA ASN A 230 -25.97 2.80 -11.26
C ASN A 230 -25.64 1.38 -10.81
N TYR A 231 -26.54 0.43 -11.07
CA TYR A 231 -26.36 -0.97 -10.75
C TYR A 231 -25.05 -1.58 -11.27
N ASN A 232 -24.57 -1.12 -12.41
CA ASN A 232 -23.32 -1.54 -13.05
C ASN A 232 -22.20 -0.50 -12.90
N CYS A 233 -21.93 -0.06 -11.66
CA CYS A 233 -20.87 0.91 -11.37
C CYS A 233 -19.49 0.35 -11.77
N ILE A 234 -18.98 0.77 -12.92
CA ILE A 234 -17.71 0.28 -13.48
C ILE A 234 -16.50 0.82 -12.70
N GLU A 235 -16.65 1.95 -12.02
CA GLU A 235 -15.63 2.58 -11.19
C GLU A 235 -15.25 1.73 -9.98
N MET A 236 -16.13 0.81 -9.59
CA MET A 236 -15.85 -0.16 -8.54
C MET A 236 -14.93 -1.31 -8.97
N ARG A 237 -14.67 -1.51 -10.27
CA ARG A 237 -13.97 -2.71 -10.75
C ARG A 237 -12.60 -2.93 -10.12
N PRO A 238 -11.67 -1.96 -10.08
CA PRO A 238 -10.37 -2.15 -9.41
C PRO A 238 -10.53 -2.40 -7.90
N ALA A 239 -11.36 -1.60 -7.22
CA ALA A 239 -11.59 -1.74 -5.78
C ALA A 239 -12.24 -3.09 -5.42
N GLN A 240 -13.21 -3.54 -6.22
CA GLN A 240 -13.89 -4.83 -6.05
C GLN A 240 -12.94 -6.01 -6.34
N ALA A 241 -12.11 -5.92 -7.38
CA ALA A 241 -11.11 -6.93 -7.72
C ALA A 241 -10.12 -7.17 -6.55
N ILE A 242 -9.68 -6.11 -5.89
CA ILE A 242 -8.82 -6.21 -4.69
C ILE A 242 -9.53 -6.99 -3.57
N VAL A 243 -10.80 -6.67 -3.28
CA VAL A 243 -11.57 -7.38 -2.25
C VAL A 243 -11.71 -8.86 -2.57
N GLU A 244 -12.03 -9.19 -3.82
CA GLU A 244 -12.17 -10.58 -4.26
C GLU A 244 -10.85 -11.34 -4.17
N LEU A 245 -9.75 -10.77 -4.66
CA LEU A 245 -8.43 -11.40 -4.58
C LEU A 245 -7.98 -11.60 -3.12
N ILE A 246 -8.20 -10.63 -2.24
CA ILE A 246 -7.91 -10.78 -0.81
C ILE A 246 -8.74 -11.96 -0.22
N LYS A 247 -9.97 -12.17 -0.63
CA LYS A 247 -10.82 -13.25 -0.12
C LYS A 247 -10.46 -14.62 -0.70
N GLU A 248 -10.18 -14.69 -1.99
CA GLU A 248 -10.09 -15.95 -2.75
C GLU A 248 -8.68 -16.49 -2.89
N ASP A 249 -7.65 -15.65 -2.86
CA ASP A 249 -6.29 -16.06 -3.17
C ASP A 249 -5.33 -15.80 -1.99
N SER A 250 -4.61 -16.82 -1.56
CA SER A 250 -3.67 -16.76 -0.43
C SER A 250 -2.45 -15.87 -0.67
N LEU A 251 -2.20 -15.47 -1.92
CA LEU A 251 -1.11 -14.55 -2.26
C LEU A 251 -1.45 -13.10 -1.92
N PHE A 252 -2.72 -12.71 -1.92
CA PHE A 252 -3.15 -11.33 -1.75
C PHE A 252 -3.52 -11.02 -0.29
N TRP A 253 -2.90 -9.99 0.29
CA TRP A 253 -3.04 -9.58 1.68
C TRP A 253 -3.57 -8.16 1.78
N ALA A 254 -4.36 -7.89 2.81
CA ALA A 254 -4.97 -6.60 3.06
C ALA A 254 -4.00 -5.60 3.71
N SER A 255 -3.98 -4.33 3.25
CA SER A 255 -3.36 -3.22 3.97
C SER A 255 -4.31 -2.04 4.24
N GLY A 256 -5.49 -2.03 3.66
CA GLY A 256 -6.57 -1.06 3.93
C GLY A 256 -6.98 -0.21 2.73
N PRO A 257 -8.14 0.42 2.81
CA PRO A 257 -8.62 1.37 1.80
C PRO A 257 -8.00 2.75 1.99
N THR A 258 -8.05 3.58 0.93
CA THR A 258 -7.51 4.95 0.94
C THR A 258 -8.52 6.03 1.28
N TYR A 259 -9.83 5.77 1.16
CA TYR A 259 -10.87 6.78 1.39
C TYR A 259 -10.84 7.46 2.78
N PRO A 260 -10.33 6.82 3.87
CA PRO A 260 -10.32 7.45 5.18
C PRO A 260 -9.28 8.56 5.34
N TYR A 261 -8.39 8.73 4.36
CA TYR A 261 -7.30 9.70 4.45
C TYR A 261 -7.66 11.03 3.81
N ASN A 262 -6.84 12.04 4.12
CA ASN A 262 -6.94 13.34 3.47
C ASN A 262 -6.32 13.27 2.08
N PHE A 263 -7.09 13.67 1.08
CA PHE A 263 -6.62 13.83 -0.29
C PHE A 263 -6.30 15.30 -0.54
N ILE A 264 -5.16 15.56 -1.16
CA ILE A 264 -4.68 16.90 -1.49
C ILE A 264 -5.66 17.52 -2.47
N ASN A 265 -6.21 18.69 -2.12
CA ASN A 265 -7.28 19.36 -2.87
C ASN A 265 -8.52 18.47 -3.12
N GLU A 266 -8.71 17.42 -2.26
CA GLU A 266 -9.78 16.43 -2.43
C GLU A 266 -9.77 15.73 -3.81
N SER A 267 -8.58 15.59 -4.40
CA SER A 267 -8.37 15.04 -5.74
C SER A 267 -7.84 13.59 -5.72
N LEU A 268 -6.65 13.33 -6.24
CA LEU A 268 -6.14 11.97 -6.49
C LEU A 268 -5.15 11.48 -5.45
N HIS A 269 -4.37 12.39 -4.85
CA HIS A 269 -3.22 12.03 -4.05
C HIS A 269 -3.47 12.25 -2.56
N ILE A 270 -3.10 11.28 -1.75
CA ILE A 270 -3.19 11.39 -0.29
C ILE A 270 -2.03 12.20 0.27
N ASP A 271 -2.27 12.88 1.37
CA ASP A 271 -1.26 13.67 2.06
C ASP A 271 -0.19 12.80 2.77
N ALA A 272 0.78 13.46 3.36
CA ALA A 272 1.89 12.82 4.06
C ALA A 272 1.44 11.94 5.24
N ILE A 273 0.38 12.31 5.96
CA ILE A 273 -0.16 11.52 7.07
C ILE A 273 -0.81 10.25 6.53
N GLY A 274 -1.55 10.34 5.43
CA GLY A 274 -2.12 9.21 4.71
C GLY A 274 -1.05 8.25 4.22
N GLN A 275 0.03 8.76 3.58
CA GLN A 275 1.17 7.96 3.15
C GLN A 275 1.80 7.18 4.32
N ASN A 276 2.06 7.84 5.45
CA ASN A 276 2.62 7.20 6.62
C ASN A 276 1.67 6.14 7.22
N SER A 277 0.36 6.41 7.23
CA SER A 277 -0.65 5.48 7.75
C SER A 277 -0.72 4.20 6.90
N ILE A 278 -0.75 4.33 5.58
CA ILE A 278 -0.72 3.19 4.64
C ILE A 278 0.59 2.41 4.80
N GLY A 279 1.73 3.10 4.93
CA GLY A 279 3.02 2.46 5.18
C GLY A 279 3.03 1.63 6.47
N ARG A 280 2.38 2.12 7.56
CA ARG A 280 2.23 1.33 8.79
C ARG A 280 1.35 0.12 8.58
N LEU A 281 0.22 0.25 7.89
CA LEU A 281 -0.68 -0.88 7.59
C LEU A 281 0.03 -1.94 6.74
N ALA A 282 0.76 -1.52 5.71
CA ALA A 282 1.56 -2.43 4.88
C ALA A 282 2.64 -3.14 5.70
N ALA A 283 3.30 -2.43 6.63
CA ALA A 283 4.28 -3.03 7.54
C ALA A 283 3.65 -4.10 8.44
N LEU A 284 2.46 -3.86 8.99
CA LEU A 284 1.76 -4.86 9.82
C LEU A 284 1.47 -6.15 9.03
N ALA A 285 1.02 -6.02 7.78
CA ALA A 285 0.85 -7.15 6.89
C ALA A 285 2.19 -7.85 6.60
N GLY A 286 3.23 -7.10 6.24
CA GLY A 286 4.58 -7.60 5.97
C GLY A 286 5.20 -8.34 7.15
N ILE A 287 5.07 -7.80 8.37
CA ILE A 287 5.54 -8.45 9.61
C ILE A 287 4.82 -9.78 9.84
N ASN A 288 3.49 -9.84 9.61
CA ASN A 288 2.74 -11.07 9.75
C ASN A 288 3.16 -12.11 8.71
N ILE A 289 3.45 -11.70 7.46
CA ILE A 289 3.98 -12.58 6.41
C ILE A 289 5.35 -13.13 6.81
N VAL A 290 6.29 -12.27 7.20
CA VAL A 290 7.65 -12.68 7.63
C VAL A 290 7.58 -13.63 8.82
N ARG A 291 6.69 -13.38 9.78
CA ARG A 291 6.48 -14.24 10.96
C ARG A 291 5.61 -15.47 10.69
N ARG A 292 5.21 -15.72 9.44
CA ARG A 292 4.33 -16.83 9.02
C ARG A 292 3.05 -16.93 9.83
N LYS A 293 2.48 -15.78 10.18
CA LYS A 293 1.18 -15.71 10.87
C LYS A 293 0.03 -15.93 9.87
N GLU A 294 -1.12 -16.25 10.43
CA GLU A 294 -2.35 -16.35 9.64
C GLU A 294 -2.66 -15.04 8.90
N LYS A 295 -3.22 -15.19 7.72
CA LYS A 295 -3.62 -14.07 6.86
C LYS A 295 -4.73 -13.26 7.52
N SER A 296 -4.52 -11.95 7.61
CA SER A 296 -5.57 -10.99 7.94
C SER A 296 -6.28 -10.55 6.67
N PHE A 297 -7.60 -10.61 6.67
CA PHE A 297 -8.44 -10.19 5.55
C PHE A 297 -8.79 -8.69 5.61
N GLY A 298 -8.46 -7.99 6.71
CA GLY A 298 -8.98 -6.66 6.97
C GLY A 298 -10.45 -6.70 7.42
N VAL A 299 -11.10 -5.52 7.47
CA VAL A 299 -12.54 -5.43 7.77
C VAL A 299 -13.32 -5.60 6.47
N LEU A 300 -13.82 -6.82 6.25
CA LEU A 300 -14.50 -7.25 5.01
C LEU A 300 -15.74 -8.11 5.34
N PRO A 301 -16.76 -8.10 4.47
CA PRO A 301 -17.88 -9.05 4.57
C PRO A 301 -17.39 -10.50 4.52
N LYS A 302 -17.64 -11.26 5.59
CA LYS A 302 -17.34 -12.69 5.71
C LYS A 302 -18.46 -13.54 5.13
N SER A 303 -19.71 -13.22 5.50
CA SER A 303 -20.90 -13.86 4.97
C SER A 303 -22.08 -12.88 4.95
N ILE A 304 -23.03 -13.15 4.08
CA ILE A 304 -24.28 -12.39 3.93
C ILE A 304 -25.43 -13.38 4.03
N SER A 305 -26.44 -13.03 4.81
CA SER A 305 -27.69 -13.76 4.89
C SER A 305 -28.88 -12.82 4.84
N ILE A 306 -30.05 -13.34 4.51
CA ILE A 306 -31.32 -12.60 4.42
C ILE A 306 -32.25 -13.09 5.49
N ASP A 307 -32.82 -12.18 6.26
CA ASP A 307 -33.89 -12.40 7.23
C ASP A 307 -35.12 -11.57 6.78
N LYS A 308 -36.09 -12.21 6.11
CA LYS A 308 -37.24 -11.55 5.45
C LYS A 308 -36.76 -10.53 4.39
N ASN A 309 -36.84 -9.24 4.71
CA ASN A 309 -36.33 -8.16 3.85
C ASN A 309 -35.04 -7.55 4.36
N ASP A 310 -34.54 -8.01 5.50
CA ASP A 310 -33.28 -7.49 6.07
C ASP A 310 -32.10 -8.29 5.54
N ILE A 311 -30.99 -7.60 5.32
CA ILE A 311 -29.70 -8.19 4.99
C ILE A 311 -28.85 -8.18 6.25
N LEU A 312 -28.28 -9.32 6.62
CA LEU A 312 -27.33 -9.48 7.70
C LEU A 312 -25.95 -9.69 7.10
N ILE A 313 -25.03 -8.75 7.32
CA ILE A 313 -23.66 -8.83 6.85
C ILE A 313 -22.76 -9.10 8.06
N HIS A 314 -22.21 -10.31 8.14
CA HIS A 314 -21.17 -10.64 9.12
C HIS A 314 -19.81 -10.18 8.60
N PHE A 315 -19.07 -9.42 9.39
CA PHE A 315 -17.75 -8.93 9.04
C PHE A 315 -16.63 -9.79 9.63
N SER A 316 -15.53 -9.89 8.90
CA SER A 316 -14.23 -10.19 9.47
C SER A 316 -13.75 -8.95 10.22
N VAL A 317 -13.45 -9.10 11.52
CA VAL A 317 -13.03 -8.01 12.39
C VAL A 317 -11.70 -8.41 13.04
N PRO A 318 -10.55 -8.08 12.43
CA PRO A 318 -9.22 -8.49 12.92
C PRO A 318 -8.92 -8.00 14.34
N ARG A 319 -9.47 -6.84 14.74
CA ARG A 319 -9.31 -6.24 16.07
C ARG A 319 -10.68 -5.81 16.61
N PRO A 320 -11.47 -6.71 17.19
CA PRO A 320 -12.78 -6.37 17.75
C PRO A 320 -12.71 -5.25 18.81
N PRO A 321 -13.79 -4.46 18.98
CA PRO A 321 -15.08 -4.56 18.30
C PRO A 321 -15.11 -3.89 16.91
N LEU A 322 -16.13 -4.26 16.09
CA LEU A 322 -16.52 -3.47 14.92
C LEU A 322 -17.21 -2.18 15.41
N MET A 323 -16.92 -1.06 14.79
CA MET A 323 -17.36 0.26 15.24
C MET A 323 -17.80 1.14 14.06
N ILE A 324 -18.79 2.00 14.31
CA ILE A 324 -19.15 3.10 13.41
C ILE A 324 -18.44 4.36 13.94
N ASP A 325 -17.53 4.91 13.12
CA ASP A 325 -16.74 6.10 13.45
C ASP A 325 -17.14 7.28 12.56
N THR A 326 -17.83 8.24 13.19
CA THR A 326 -18.27 9.49 12.55
C THR A 326 -17.41 10.69 12.93
N LEU A 327 -16.34 10.46 13.69
CA LEU A 327 -15.41 11.50 14.11
C LEU A 327 -14.20 11.58 13.20
N SER A 328 -13.60 10.42 12.89
CA SER A 328 -12.39 10.35 12.04
C SER A 328 -12.74 10.51 10.56
N VAL A 329 -13.88 9.99 10.12
CA VAL A 329 -14.42 10.14 8.77
C VAL A 329 -15.77 10.85 8.86
N LYS A 330 -15.94 11.95 8.11
CA LYS A 330 -17.18 12.73 8.11
C LYS A 330 -18.39 11.82 7.83
N PRO A 331 -19.45 11.90 8.65
CA PRO A 331 -20.62 11.04 8.49
C PRO A 331 -21.20 11.12 7.06
N ILE A 332 -21.66 9.98 6.59
CA ILE A 332 -22.39 9.87 5.33
C ILE A 332 -23.68 9.10 5.55
N LYS A 333 -24.66 9.28 4.66
CA LYS A 333 -25.95 8.59 4.73
C LYS A 333 -25.74 7.08 4.89
N ASN A 334 -26.47 6.46 5.79
CA ASN A 334 -26.42 5.02 6.08
C ASN A 334 -24.98 4.53 6.37
N TYR A 335 -24.11 5.40 6.88
CA TYR A 335 -22.70 5.12 7.14
C TYR A 335 -21.93 4.56 5.93
N GLY A 336 -22.40 4.86 4.70
CA GLY A 336 -21.83 4.44 3.43
C GLY A 336 -22.44 3.18 2.82
N PHE A 337 -23.52 2.62 3.39
CA PHE A 337 -24.22 1.46 2.83
C PHE A 337 -25.37 1.86 1.92
N ASP A 338 -25.52 1.10 0.83
CA ASP A 338 -26.66 1.14 -0.09
C ASP A 338 -27.07 -0.26 -0.52
N VAL A 339 -28.36 -0.40 -0.87
CA VAL A 339 -28.91 -1.61 -1.50
C VAL A 339 -29.62 -1.20 -2.78
N ILE A 340 -28.98 -1.45 -3.92
CA ILE A 340 -29.37 -0.94 -5.23
C ILE A 340 -30.03 -2.03 -6.07
N THR A 341 -31.25 -1.78 -6.53
CA THR A 341 -31.99 -2.64 -7.45
C THR A 341 -31.50 -2.51 -8.89
N GLN A 342 -31.87 -3.47 -9.75
CA GLN A 342 -31.53 -3.43 -11.18
C GLN A 342 -32.12 -2.19 -11.92
N ASP A 343 -33.20 -1.61 -11.38
CA ASP A 343 -33.76 -0.34 -11.86
C ASP A 343 -33.18 0.90 -11.17
N ASN A 344 -31.96 0.77 -10.62
CA ASN A 344 -31.15 1.83 -10.01
C ASN A 344 -31.80 2.55 -8.81
N LYS A 345 -32.65 1.85 -8.04
CA LYS A 345 -33.29 2.40 -6.84
C LYS A 345 -32.66 1.87 -5.58
N ASN A 346 -32.36 2.73 -4.65
CA ASN A 346 -31.95 2.34 -3.31
C ASN A 346 -33.18 1.96 -2.48
N ILE A 347 -33.19 0.73 -1.94
CA ILE A 347 -34.31 0.19 -1.16
C ILE A 347 -34.03 0.13 0.35
N MET A 348 -32.92 0.67 0.81
CA MET A 348 -32.61 0.74 2.23
C MET A 348 -33.56 1.65 2.99
N SER A 349 -34.07 1.18 4.13
CA SER A 349 -34.91 1.93 5.07
C SER A 349 -34.26 2.16 6.43
N GLY A 350 -33.17 1.46 6.75
CA GLY A 350 -32.46 1.61 8.01
C GLY A 350 -31.22 0.72 8.12
N ILE A 351 -30.44 0.99 9.17
CA ILE A 351 -29.20 0.24 9.47
C ILE A 351 -29.01 0.13 10.99
N SER A 352 -28.48 -0.99 11.47
CA SER A 352 -28.00 -1.17 12.83
C SER A 352 -26.74 -2.01 12.88
N LEU A 353 -25.90 -1.78 13.91
CA LEU A 353 -24.71 -2.57 14.22
C LEU A 353 -25.01 -3.46 15.43
N GLU A 354 -24.82 -4.77 15.29
CA GLU A 354 -25.10 -5.80 16.29
C GLU A 354 -23.85 -6.70 16.44
N GLY A 355 -22.91 -6.29 17.30
CA GLY A 355 -21.60 -6.97 17.43
C GLY A 355 -20.74 -6.82 16.19
N ASP A 356 -20.50 -7.89 15.44
CA ASP A 356 -19.79 -7.91 14.15
C ASP A 356 -20.71 -7.97 12.93
N ILE A 357 -22.02 -7.78 13.16
CA ILE A 357 -23.06 -7.84 12.15
C ILE A 357 -23.59 -6.45 11.84
N ILE A 358 -23.64 -6.11 10.56
CA ILE A 358 -24.41 -4.98 10.06
C ILE A 358 -25.76 -5.52 9.54
N ARG A 359 -26.86 -5.03 10.12
CA ARG A 359 -28.22 -5.29 9.64
C ARG A 359 -28.68 -4.11 8.77
N LEU A 360 -28.96 -4.38 7.50
CA LEU A 360 -29.55 -3.42 6.56
C LEU A 360 -31.04 -3.73 6.40
N ARG A 361 -31.92 -2.81 6.81
CA ARG A 361 -33.36 -2.96 6.62
C ARG A 361 -33.73 -2.47 5.23
N CYS A 362 -34.53 -3.26 4.52
CA CYS A 362 -35.02 -2.93 3.17
C CYS A 362 -36.54 -2.84 3.14
N CYS A 363 -37.09 -1.97 2.32
CA CYS A 363 -38.54 -1.80 2.17
C CYS A 363 -39.20 -2.92 1.31
N LYS A 364 -38.39 -3.74 0.62
CA LYS A 364 -38.80 -4.90 -0.18
C LYS A 364 -37.65 -5.92 -0.22
N SER A 365 -37.91 -7.10 -0.81
CA SER A 365 -36.90 -8.16 -0.95
C SER A 365 -35.60 -7.64 -1.59
N PRO A 366 -34.42 -7.90 -0.98
CA PRO A 366 -33.14 -7.49 -1.51
C PRO A 366 -32.54 -8.49 -2.51
N ILE A 367 -33.20 -9.59 -2.82
CA ILE A 367 -32.70 -10.63 -3.74
C ILE A 367 -32.49 -10.01 -5.12
N GLY A 368 -31.29 -10.23 -5.70
CA GLY A 368 -30.90 -9.65 -6.98
C GLY A 368 -30.47 -8.19 -6.92
N CYS A 369 -30.49 -7.55 -5.73
CA CYS A 369 -29.94 -6.22 -5.54
C CYS A 369 -28.43 -6.28 -5.34
N LYS A 370 -27.75 -5.14 -5.52
CA LYS A 370 -26.36 -4.98 -5.12
C LYS A 370 -26.26 -4.28 -3.78
N ILE A 371 -25.47 -4.86 -2.91
CA ILE A 371 -25.09 -4.29 -1.61
C ILE A 371 -23.77 -3.57 -1.81
N ARG A 372 -23.75 -2.27 -1.54
CA ARG A 372 -22.57 -1.43 -1.68
C ARG A 372 -22.15 -0.81 -0.37
N TYR A 373 -20.86 -0.61 -0.24
CA TYR A 373 -20.30 0.10 0.89
C TYR A 373 -19.20 1.07 0.44
N ALA A 374 -19.26 2.30 0.98
CA ALA A 374 -18.28 3.37 0.80
C ALA A 374 -18.13 3.86 -0.67
N VAL A 375 -19.19 3.76 -1.47
CA VAL A 375 -19.26 4.24 -2.87
C VAL A 375 -19.84 5.66 -2.95
N ASN A 376 -20.60 6.06 -1.93
CA ASN A 376 -21.27 7.36 -1.90
C ASN A 376 -20.33 8.48 -1.51
N GLY A 377 -20.43 9.60 -2.24
CA GLY A 377 -19.68 10.82 -2.01
C GLY A 377 -20.09 11.93 -2.96
N GLU A 378 -19.43 13.06 -2.89
CA GLU A 378 -19.60 14.14 -3.86
C GLU A 378 -18.80 13.81 -5.13
N LYS A 379 -19.37 14.12 -6.29
CA LYS A 379 -18.71 13.89 -7.59
C LYS A 379 -17.37 14.64 -7.64
N MET A 380 -16.37 13.98 -8.22
CA MET A 380 -15.02 14.51 -8.40
C MET A 380 -14.29 14.85 -7.08
N LYS A 381 -14.75 14.30 -5.97
CA LYS A 381 -14.10 14.43 -4.66
C LYS A 381 -13.57 13.12 -4.17
N SER A 382 -12.49 13.17 -3.42
CA SER A 382 -11.87 12.02 -2.76
C SER A 382 -11.67 12.27 -1.27
N GLY A 383 -11.52 11.17 -0.52
CA GLY A 383 -11.14 11.23 0.87
C GLY A 383 -12.29 11.43 1.86
N TYR A 384 -11.90 11.50 3.12
CA TYR A 384 -12.77 11.35 4.28
C TYR A 384 -13.82 12.43 4.48
N LYS A 385 -13.73 13.57 3.78
CA LYS A 385 -14.66 14.70 3.96
C LYS A 385 -15.82 14.66 2.99
N HIS A 386 -15.54 14.55 1.69
CA HIS A 386 -16.54 14.69 0.65
C HIS A 386 -16.52 13.56 -0.38
N GLY A 387 -15.40 12.81 -0.49
CA GLY A 387 -15.31 11.69 -1.41
C GLY A 387 -16.19 10.50 -1.03
N PRO A 388 -16.25 9.46 -1.89
CA PRO A 388 -16.84 8.18 -1.59
C PRO A 388 -16.21 7.60 -0.33
N ARG A 389 -17.02 7.31 0.69
CA ARG A 389 -16.53 6.91 2.01
C ARG A 389 -17.54 6.11 2.81
N GLY A 390 -17.04 5.45 3.85
CA GLY A 390 -17.85 4.75 4.84
C GLY A 390 -17.32 5.01 6.25
N ASN A 391 -18.14 4.69 7.25
CA ASN A 391 -17.84 4.98 8.65
C ASN A 391 -17.51 3.73 9.48
N LEU A 392 -17.26 2.56 8.85
CA LEU A 392 -17.04 1.30 9.54
C LEU A 392 -15.55 1.00 9.69
N ARG A 393 -15.12 0.66 10.90
CA ARG A 393 -13.76 0.24 11.23
C ARG A 393 -13.73 -0.72 12.42
N ASP A 394 -12.57 -1.31 12.67
CA ASP A 394 -12.33 -2.02 13.93
C ASP A 394 -11.60 -1.14 14.98
N SER A 395 -11.20 -1.72 16.10
CA SER A 395 -10.54 -1.03 17.21
C SER A 395 -9.02 -0.90 17.05
N GLN A 396 -8.43 -1.29 15.94
CA GLN A 396 -6.96 -1.33 15.76
C GLN A 396 -6.26 -0.02 16.12
N GLY A 397 -6.81 1.13 15.72
CA GLY A 397 -6.21 2.45 15.95
C GLY A 397 -6.15 2.89 17.40
N GLU A 398 -6.77 2.16 18.33
CA GLU A 398 -6.61 2.41 19.77
C GLU A 398 -5.19 2.03 20.22
N LYS A 399 -4.60 0.99 19.63
CA LYS A 399 -3.24 0.49 19.92
C LYS A 399 -2.23 0.87 18.85
N GLU A 400 -2.59 0.73 17.58
CA GLU A 400 -1.69 1.03 16.47
C GLU A 400 -1.69 2.52 16.15
N LYS A 401 -0.51 3.14 16.27
CA LYS A 401 -0.34 4.58 16.12
C LYS A 401 0.95 4.89 15.38
N ILE A 402 0.95 6.00 14.65
CA ILE A 402 2.17 6.61 14.11
C ILE A 402 2.41 7.95 14.80
N VAL A 403 3.69 8.30 14.94
CA VAL A 403 4.10 9.59 15.49
C VAL A 403 4.83 10.38 14.42
N ILE A 404 4.32 11.56 14.10
CA ILE A 404 4.83 12.47 13.09
C ILE A 404 5.01 13.84 13.74
N LYS A 405 6.23 14.37 13.74
CA LYS A 405 6.57 15.68 14.34
C LYS A 405 6.02 15.84 15.76
N GLY A 406 6.07 14.77 16.55
CA GLY A 406 5.59 14.76 17.94
C GLY A 406 4.08 14.58 18.12
N GLN A 407 3.30 14.63 17.06
CA GLN A 407 1.86 14.37 17.10
C GLN A 407 1.56 12.89 16.82
N THR A 408 0.60 12.33 17.56
CA THR A 408 0.19 10.93 17.45
C THR A 408 -1.08 10.80 16.61
N TYR A 409 -1.05 9.91 15.62
CA TYR A 409 -2.18 9.60 14.76
C TYR A 409 -2.55 8.12 14.89
N PRO A 410 -3.84 7.79 15.10
CA PRO A 410 -4.29 6.41 15.13
C PRO A 410 -4.25 5.80 13.72
N VAL A 411 -3.85 4.53 13.64
CA VAL A 411 -3.85 3.76 12.39
C VAL A 411 -4.98 2.75 12.45
N HIS A 412 -6.17 3.19 12.07
CA HIS A 412 -7.37 2.38 12.06
C HIS A 412 -7.37 1.37 10.91
N ASN A 413 -7.98 0.22 11.15
CA ASN A 413 -8.28 -0.77 10.12
C ASN A 413 -9.72 -0.53 9.64
N TRP A 414 -9.86 0.23 8.57
CA TRP A 414 -11.14 0.61 7.98
C TRP A 414 -11.70 -0.49 7.08
N ALA A 415 -13.04 -0.56 6.99
CA ALA A 415 -13.69 -1.49 6.07
C ALA A 415 -13.44 -1.11 4.62
N TYR A 416 -13.18 -2.12 3.80
CA TYR A 416 -12.95 -1.95 2.36
C TYR A 416 -14.23 -1.56 1.64
N GLN A 417 -14.12 -0.79 0.57
CA GLN A 417 -15.21 -0.55 -0.39
C GLN A 417 -15.58 -1.86 -1.08
N PHE A 418 -16.86 -2.12 -1.28
CA PHE A 418 -17.32 -3.31 -1.98
C PHE A 418 -18.65 -3.11 -2.71
N ASP A 419 -18.89 -3.94 -3.70
CA ASP A 419 -20.12 -4.07 -4.49
C ASP A 419 -20.44 -5.56 -4.65
N ILE A 420 -21.40 -6.09 -3.89
CA ILE A 420 -21.70 -7.51 -3.79
C ILE A 420 -23.15 -7.76 -4.23
N LEU A 421 -23.34 -8.75 -5.12
CA LEU A 421 -24.68 -9.20 -5.51
C LEU A 421 -25.32 -9.98 -4.36
N CYS A 422 -26.51 -9.56 -3.96
CA CYS A 422 -27.33 -10.24 -2.95
C CYS A 422 -28.08 -11.41 -3.58
N ASN A 423 -27.49 -12.59 -3.55
CA ASN A 423 -28.11 -13.84 -3.99
C ASN A 423 -28.47 -14.71 -2.78
N ILE A 424 -29.51 -15.53 -2.91
CA ILE A 424 -29.75 -16.63 -1.97
C ILE A 424 -28.66 -17.68 -2.23
N GLN A 425 -27.90 -18.02 -1.21
CA GLN A 425 -27.15 -19.28 -1.20
C GLN A 425 -28.00 -20.38 -0.63
#